data_878963a84f6de9bcef93dd35843f8582
#
_entry.id   878963a84f6de9bcef93dd35843f8582
#
_cell.length_a   1.000
_cell.length_b   1.000
_cell.length_c   1.000
_cell.angle_alpha   90.00
_cell.angle_beta   90.00
_cell.angle_gamma   90.00
#
_symmetry.space_group_name_H-M   'P 1'
#
loop_
_entity.id
_entity.type
_entity.pdbx_description
1 polymer ?
#
loop_
_entity_poly.entity_id
_entity_poly.type
_entity_poly.pdbx_seq_one_letter_code
_entity_poly.pdbx_strand_id
1 'polypeptide(L)'
;KTTGEIAVAVAPESAHYSFWELLFANLIAALALICLLPFADKFYSIYQTVYWQNQPSWLIPAFFVITCFSTVAITFYIANIPFIDRIIIPNAVKKSCVTHRAFRYFTESGVYDTAEHSGILIFVSFMEHQVRILADSGIAKRISQDLWNLIADELAEDIKNGKTAQAFLNAISKCGDLLAEQFPAKEENPNELSDGLVILGDLEWY
;
A
#
# COMPACT_ATOMS: atom_id res chain seq x y z
N LYS A 1 11.21 -24.50 -20.21
CA LYS A 1 11.73 -25.46 -19.21
C LYS A 1 10.64 -26.01 -18.30
N THR A 2 9.48 -25.34 -18.21
CA THR A 2 8.34 -25.70 -17.35
C THR A 2 7.03 -25.41 -18.07
N THR A 3 5.95 -26.10 -17.69
CA THR A 3 4.56 -25.77 -18.06
C THR A 3 3.96 -24.71 -17.13
N GLY A 4 4.67 -24.34 -16.07
CA GLY A 4 4.22 -23.30 -15.16
C GLY A 4 4.39 -21.89 -15.76
N GLU A 5 3.39 -21.05 -15.53
CA GLU A 5 3.32 -19.66 -16.02
C GLU A 5 3.59 -18.68 -14.89
N ILE A 6 4.35 -17.63 -15.19
CA ILE A 6 4.71 -16.59 -14.20
C ILE A 6 4.23 -15.23 -14.69
N ALA A 7 3.24 -14.66 -14.03
CA ALA A 7 2.81 -13.28 -14.21
C ALA A 7 3.52 -12.36 -13.20
N VAL A 8 3.87 -11.16 -13.64
CA VAL A 8 4.48 -10.13 -12.78
C VAL A 8 3.66 -8.86 -12.85
N ALA A 9 3.20 -8.38 -11.70
CA ALA A 9 2.44 -7.15 -11.60
C ALA A 9 3.01 -6.23 -10.51
N VAL A 10 3.01 -4.94 -10.81
CA VAL A 10 3.42 -3.89 -9.86
C VAL A 10 2.30 -2.87 -9.70
N ALA A 11 2.12 -2.39 -8.49
CA ALA A 11 1.19 -1.31 -8.18
C ALA A 11 1.94 -0.18 -7.45
N PRO A 12 1.65 1.10 -7.78
CA PRO A 12 2.15 2.23 -7.01
C PRO A 12 1.69 2.14 -5.56
N GLU A 13 0.41 1.85 -5.35
CA GLU A 13 -0.23 1.62 -4.05
C GLU A 13 -1.34 0.56 -4.18
N SER A 14 -1.67 -0.12 -3.08
CA SER A 14 -2.64 -1.21 -3.08
C SER A 14 -4.03 -0.81 -2.59
N ALA A 15 -4.17 0.33 -1.91
CA ALA A 15 -5.44 0.85 -1.41
C ALA A 15 -5.36 2.35 -1.17
N HIS A 16 -6.52 3.02 -1.17
CA HIS A 16 -6.62 4.40 -0.69
C HIS A 16 -6.70 4.41 0.84
N TYR A 17 -5.82 5.16 1.47
CA TYR A 17 -5.71 5.21 2.93
C TYR A 17 -6.31 6.47 3.56
N SER A 18 -7.17 7.19 2.83
CA SER A 18 -7.79 8.46 3.25
C SER A 18 -8.47 8.40 4.62
N PHE A 19 -8.97 7.22 5.03
CA PHE A 19 -9.51 7.04 6.38
C PHE A 19 -8.44 7.22 7.47
N TRP A 20 -7.26 6.64 7.28
CA TRP A 20 -6.16 6.71 8.25
C TRP A 20 -5.55 8.11 8.29
N GLU A 21 -5.41 8.75 7.13
CA GLU A 21 -4.96 10.14 7.00
C GLU A 21 -5.90 11.09 7.72
N LEU A 22 -7.23 10.95 7.49
CA LEU A 22 -8.24 11.77 8.14
C LEU A 22 -8.30 11.53 9.66
N LEU A 23 -8.19 10.27 10.09
CA LEU A 23 -8.13 9.93 11.51
C LEU A 23 -6.91 10.57 12.19
N PHE A 24 -5.75 10.49 11.57
CA PHE A 24 -4.52 11.12 12.04
C PHE A 24 -4.66 12.64 12.09
N ALA A 25 -5.21 13.26 11.04
CA ALA A 25 -5.43 14.71 10.99
C ALA A 25 -6.37 15.18 12.11
N ASN A 26 -7.45 14.45 12.40
CA ASN A 26 -8.35 14.76 13.51
C ASN A 26 -7.67 14.60 14.87
N LEU A 27 -6.83 13.58 15.05
CA LEU A 27 -6.07 13.39 16.30
C LEU A 27 -5.11 14.56 16.56
N ILE A 28 -4.39 15.00 15.54
CA ILE A 28 -3.50 16.17 15.63
C ILE A 28 -4.27 17.46 15.92
N ALA A 29 -5.42 17.66 15.27
CA ALA A 29 -6.27 18.82 15.52
C ALA A 29 -6.83 18.83 16.94
N ALA A 30 -7.25 17.68 17.46
CA ALA A 30 -7.70 17.57 18.86
C ALA A 30 -6.56 17.90 19.85
N LEU A 31 -5.36 17.39 19.59
CA LEU A 31 -4.18 17.68 20.40
C LEU A 31 -3.83 19.17 20.36
N ALA A 32 -3.86 19.78 19.17
CA ALA A 32 -3.62 21.21 19.00
C ALA A 32 -4.63 22.06 19.77
N LEU A 33 -5.92 21.69 19.74
CA LEU A 33 -6.95 22.37 20.52
C LEU A 33 -6.71 22.25 22.03
N ILE A 34 -6.39 21.05 22.54
CA ILE A 34 -6.07 20.83 23.95
C ILE A 34 -4.89 21.73 24.39
N CYS A 35 -3.87 21.84 23.54
CA CYS A 35 -2.72 22.69 23.82
C CYS A 35 -3.05 24.19 23.76
N LEU A 36 -4.00 24.60 22.93
CA LEU A 36 -4.36 26.02 22.76
C LEU A 36 -5.38 26.51 23.81
N LEU A 37 -6.26 25.65 24.33
CA LEU A 37 -7.29 26.00 25.29
C LEU A 37 -6.77 26.78 26.52
N PRO A 38 -5.64 26.42 27.16
CA PRO A 38 -5.10 27.16 28.30
C PRO A 38 -4.70 28.59 27.98
N PHE A 39 -4.52 28.94 26.71
CA PHE A 39 -4.12 30.29 26.27
C PHE A 39 -5.31 31.17 25.87
N ALA A 40 -6.55 30.69 26.01
CA ALA A 40 -7.76 31.43 25.62
C ALA A 40 -7.83 32.80 26.30
N ASP A 41 -7.56 32.90 27.61
CA ASP A 41 -7.54 34.15 28.35
C ASP A 41 -6.48 35.14 27.86
N LYS A 42 -5.35 34.62 27.40
CA LYS A 42 -4.26 35.42 26.83
C LYS A 42 -4.67 36.03 25.49
N PHE A 43 -5.36 35.27 24.65
CA PHE A 43 -5.93 35.79 23.40
C PHE A 43 -6.99 36.85 23.66
N TYR A 44 -7.81 36.64 24.69
CA TYR A 44 -8.79 37.64 25.13
C TYR A 44 -8.13 38.95 25.53
N SER A 45 -7.09 38.92 26.38
CA SER A 45 -6.38 40.11 26.86
C SER A 45 -5.67 40.86 25.73
N ILE A 46 -5.09 40.14 24.76
CA ILE A 46 -4.46 40.74 23.58
C ILE A 46 -5.49 41.49 22.74
N TYR A 47 -6.66 40.89 22.51
CA TYR A 47 -7.73 41.54 21.74
C TYR A 47 -8.20 42.82 22.38
N GLN A 48 -8.46 42.82 23.70
CA GLN A 48 -8.84 44.03 24.45
C GLN A 48 -7.78 45.13 24.38
N THR A 49 -6.52 44.76 24.45
CA THR A 49 -5.41 45.75 24.40
C THR A 49 -5.30 46.39 23.02
N VAL A 50 -5.54 45.64 21.94
CA VAL A 50 -5.40 46.16 20.58
C VAL A 50 -6.61 46.98 20.14
N TYR A 51 -7.82 46.51 20.45
CA TYR A 51 -9.05 47.11 19.91
C TYR A 51 -9.79 48.03 20.92
N TRP A 52 -9.37 48.09 22.18
CA TRP A 52 -9.97 48.92 23.23
C TRP A 52 -11.49 48.74 23.41
N GLN A 53 -12.01 47.59 22.99
CA GLN A 53 -13.44 47.25 23.02
C GLN A 53 -13.64 45.85 23.63
N ASN A 54 -14.81 45.64 24.21
CA ASN A 54 -15.21 44.30 24.61
C ASN A 54 -15.43 43.44 23.37
N GLN A 55 -14.76 42.32 23.34
CA GLN A 55 -14.91 41.39 22.22
C GLN A 55 -16.33 40.76 22.19
N PRO A 56 -16.87 40.52 21.00
CA PRO A 56 -18.10 39.74 20.86
C PRO A 56 -17.89 38.30 21.35
N SER A 57 -18.88 37.73 22.03
CA SER A 57 -18.81 36.41 22.66
C SER A 57 -18.52 35.24 21.68
N TRP A 58 -18.78 35.45 20.40
CA TRP A 58 -18.55 34.46 19.35
C TRP A 58 -17.11 34.44 18.81
N LEU A 59 -16.30 35.45 19.07
CA LEU A 59 -14.97 35.62 18.45
C LEU A 59 -14.01 34.48 18.85
N ILE A 60 -13.90 34.16 20.14
CA ILE A 60 -13.03 33.11 20.63
C ILE A 60 -13.47 31.75 20.13
N PRO A 61 -14.77 31.34 20.26
CA PRO A 61 -15.24 30.09 19.64
C PRO A 61 -14.93 30.02 18.14
N ALA A 62 -15.16 31.07 17.38
CA ALA A 62 -14.88 31.12 15.95
C ALA A 62 -13.38 30.92 15.66
N PHE A 63 -12.49 31.53 16.44
CA PHE A 63 -11.05 31.35 16.33
C PHE A 63 -10.64 29.86 16.52
N PHE A 64 -11.17 29.21 17.57
CA PHE A 64 -10.88 27.79 17.82
C PHE A 64 -11.44 26.88 16.72
N VAL A 65 -12.64 27.16 16.23
CA VAL A 65 -13.24 26.39 15.11
C VAL A 65 -12.39 26.53 13.85
N ILE A 66 -12.03 27.76 13.46
CA ILE A 66 -11.19 28.01 12.28
C ILE A 66 -9.82 27.33 12.44
N THR A 67 -9.21 27.42 13.63
CA THR A 67 -7.92 26.76 13.90
C THR A 67 -8.04 25.25 13.77
N CYS A 68 -9.11 24.64 14.29
CA CYS A 68 -9.38 23.22 14.18
C CYS A 68 -9.48 22.76 12.72
N PHE A 69 -10.36 23.40 11.94
CA PHE A 69 -10.53 23.06 10.53
C PHE A 69 -9.26 23.29 9.71
N SER A 70 -8.54 24.41 9.97
CA SER A 70 -7.27 24.67 9.29
C SER A 70 -6.22 23.61 9.63
N THR A 71 -6.14 23.18 10.89
CA THR A 71 -5.20 22.13 11.31
C THR A 71 -5.53 20.80 10.64
N VAL A 72 -6.82 20.43 10.60
CA VAL A 72 -7.26 19.20 9.89
C VAL A 72 -6.87 19.27 8.42
N ALA A 73 -7.20 20.37 7.73
CA ALA A 73 -6.92 20.51 6.31
C ALA A 73 -5.42 20.45 5.99
N ILE A 74 -4.60 21.17 6.76
CA ILE A 74 -3.14 21.20 6.59
C ILE A 74 -2.55 19.81 6.88
N THR A 75 -2.94 19.19 7.99
CA THR A 75 -2.41 17.87 8.38
C THR A 75 -2.84 16.79 7.39
N PHE A 76 -4.08 16.82 6.92
CA PHE A 76 -4.57 15.90 5.90
C PHE A 76 -3.77 16.03 4.59
N TYR A 77 -3.54 17.27 4.13
CA TYR A 77 -2.72 17.51 2.94
C TYR A 77 -1.28 17.01 3.09
N ILE A 78 -0.68 17.19 4.26
CA ILE A 78 0.67 16.70 4.57
C ILE A 78 0.67 15.16 4.68
N ALA A 79 -0.36 14.58 5.30
CA ALA A 79 -0.49 13.14 5.47
C ALA A 79 -0.55 12.39 4.13
N ASN A 80 -1.09 13.00 3.07
CA ASN A 80 -1.18 12.44 1.71
C ASN A 80 0.19 12.31 0.99
N ILE A 81 1.29 12.47 1.72
CA ILE A 81 2.64 12.24 1.19
C ILE A 81 3.02 10.77 1.44
N PRO A 82 3.42 9.98 0.39
CA PRO A 82 3.65 8.53 0.50
C PRO A 82 4.61 8.10 1.62
N PHE A 83 5.57 8.96 1.97
CA PHE A 83 6.48 8.70 3.09
C PHE A 83 5.76 8.77 4.45
N ILE A 84 4.84 9.71 4.62
CA ILE A 84 4.07 9.92 5.85
C ILE A 84 3.02 8.84 6.00
N ASP A 85 2.31 8.49 4.93
CA ASP A 85 1.36 7.39 4.88
C ASP A 85 1.96 6.09 5.38
N ARG A 86 3.18 5.82 4.99
CA ARG A 86 3.89 4.61 5.42
C ARG A 86 4.08 4.53 6.94
N ILE A 87 4.19 5.67 7.62
CA ILE A 87 4.35 5.77 9.07
C ILE A 87 3.00 5.71 9.78
N ILE A 88 1.99 6.38 9.23
CA ILE A 88 0.65 6.51 9.85
C ILE A 88 -0.12 5.20 9.76
N ILE A 89 -0.03 4.51 8.62
CA ILE A 89 -0.84 3.32 8.35
C ILE A 89 -0.23 2.10 9.06
N PRO A 90 -1.02 1.37 9.88
CA PRO A 90 -0.54 0.16 10.55
C PRO A 90 -0.09 -0.91 9.55
N ASN A 91 1.01 -1.59 9.85
CA ASN A 91 1.57 -2.64 8.97
C ASN A 91 0.56 -3.78 8.67
N ALA A 92 -0.30 -4.11 9.63
CA ALA A 92 -1.34 -5.11 9.45
C ALA A 92 -2.35 -4.71 8.37
N VAL A 93 -2.73 -3.42 8.33
CA VAL A 93 -3.64 -2.88 7.30
C VAL A 93 -2.98 -2.92 5.93
N LYS A 94 -1.74 -2.41 5.82
CA LYS A 94 -0.96 -2.47 4.58
C LYS A 94 -0.87 -3.91 4.05
N LYS A 95 -0.49 -4.85 4.91
CA LYS A 95 -0.38 -6.27 4.56
C LYS A 95 -1.70 -6.85 4.05
N SER A 96 -2.82 -6.50 4.68
CA SER A 96 -4.14 -6.94 4.26
C SER A 96 -4.51 -6.35 2.89
N CYS A 97 -4.35 -5.04 2.71
CA CYS A 97 -4.66 -4.36 1.44
C CYS A 97 -3.84 -4.91 0.28
N VAL A 98 -2.53 -5.08 0.46
CA VAL A 98 -1.66 -5.67 -0.57
C VAL A 98 -2.08 -7.09 -0.91
N THR A 99 -2.41 -7.91 0.10
CA THR A 99 -2.88 -9.28 -0.13
C THR A 99 -4.20 -9.31 -0.91
N HIS A 100 -5.16 -8.45 -0.55
CA HIS A 100 -6.44 -8.36 -1.26
C HIS A 100 -6.25 -7.87 -2.71
N ARG A 101 -5.40 -6.86 -2.93
CA ARG A 101 -5.12 -6.35 -4.29
C ARG A 101 -4.43 -7.40 -5.15
N ALA A 102 -3.45 -8.12 -4.60
CA ALA A 102 -2.77 -9.22 -5.27
C ALA A 102 -3.75 -10.34 -5.63
N PHE A 103 -4.63 -10.74 -4.70
CA PHE A 103 -5.64 -11.77 -4.93
C PHE A 103 -6.67 -11.36 -5.99
N ARG A 104 -7.12 -10.11 -5.94
CA ARG A 104 -8.02 -9.55 -6.94
C ARG A 104 -7.39 -9.60 -8.33
N TYR A 105 -6.16 -9.12 -8.47
CA TYR A 105 -5.45 -9.15 -9.75
C TYR A 105 -5.20 -10.60 -10.22
N PHE A 106 -4.84 -11.51 -9.33
CA PHE A 106 -4.65 -12.93 -9.63
C PHE A 106 -5.90 -13.55 -10.26
N THR A 107 -7.09 -13.16 -9.78
CA THR A 107 -8.37 -13.65 -10.34
C THR A 107 -8.78 -12.90 -11.60
N GLU A 108 -8.59 -11.59 -11.68
CA GLU A 108 -8.98 -10.78 -12.85
C GLU A 108 -8.10 -11.04 -14.08
N SER A 109 -6.81 -11.34 -13.88
CA SER A 109 -5.84 -11.59 -14.96
C SER A 109 -5.83 -13.01 -15.50
N GLY A 110 -6.62 -13.91 -14.92
CA GLY A 110 -6.69 -15.31 -15.36
C GLY A 110 -5.50 -16.19 -14.95
N VAL A 111 -4.60 -15.71 -14.07
CA VAL A 111 -3.44 -16.49 -13.59
C VAL A 111 -3.88 -17.79 -12.90
N TYR A 112 -5.07 -17.82 -12.30
CA TYR A 112 -5.63 -19.02 -11.67
C TYR A 112 -6.24 -20.02 -12.67
N ASP A 113 -6.46 -19.61 -13.93
CA ASP A 113 -7.21 -20.38 -14.95
C ASP A 113 -6.28 -20.99 -16.01
N THR A 114 -5.05 -21.33 -15.64
CA THR A 114 -4.13 -22.06 -16.51
C THR A 114 -4.53 -23.54 -16.59
N ALA A 115 -4.26 -24.18 -17.74
CA ALA A 115 -4.68 -25.57 -18.03
C ALA A 115 -4.22 -26.59 -16.97
N GLU A 116 -3.06 -26.37 -16.36
CA GLU A 116 -2.51 -27.27 -15.31
C GLU A 116 -2.63 -26.70 -13.89
N HIS A 117 -3.34 -25.59 -13.71
CA HIS A 117 -3.37 -24.86 -12.43
C HIS A 117 -1.97 -24.57 -11.89
N SER A 118 -1.08 -24.15 -12.80
CA SER A 118 0.34 -23.92 -12.55
C SER A 118 0.75 -22.46 -12.71
N GLY A 119 -0.19 -21.53 -12.56
CA GLY A 119 0.05 -20.10 -12.59
C GLY A 119 0.64 -19.55 -11.29
N ILE A 120 1.60 -18.63 -11.40
CA ILE A 120 2.18 -17.85 -10.29
C ILE A 120 2.03 -16.37 -10.59
N LEU A 121 1.64 -15.59 -9.58
CA LEU A 121 1.69 -14.13 -9.62
C LEU A 121 2.75 -13.62 -8.66
N ILE A 122 3.72 -12.86 -9.17
CA ILE A 122 4.62 -12.02 -8.37
C ILE A 122 4.03 -10.61 -8.36
N PHE A 123 3.54 -10.18 -7.20
CA PHE A 123 2.91 -8.88 -7.00
C PHE A 123 3.75 -7.99 -6.11
N VAL A 124 4.09 -6.79 -6.57
CA VAL A 124 4.88 -5.80 -5.82
C VAL A 124 4.09 -4.52 -5.64
N SER A 125 3.97 -4.07 -4.40
CA SER A 125 3.36 -2.77 -4.05
C SER A 125 4.41 -1.84 -3.50
N PHE A 126 4.64 -0.72 -4.23
CA PHE A 126 5.77 0.17 -3.94
C PHE A 126 5.53 1.05 -2.71
N MET A 127 4.34 1.63 -2.56
CA MET A 127 4.04 2.50 -1.40
C MET A 127 4.14 1.71 -0.09
N GLU A 128 3.56 0.51 -0.04
CA GLU A 128 3.56 -0.34 1.15
C GLU A 128 4.89 -1.08 1.37
N HIS A 129 5.81 -1.07 0.38
CA HIS A 129 7.04 -1.87 0.40
C HIS A 129 6.77 -3.35 0.67
N GLN A 130 5.81 -3.90 -0.04
CA GLN A 130 5.36 -5.28 0.14
C GLN A 130 5.42 -6.07 -1.15
N VAL A 131 5.84 -7.31 -1.03
CA VAL A 131 5.81 -8.29 -2.10
C VAL A 131 4.86 -9.42 -1.70
N ARG A 132 4.12 -9.95 -2.67
CA ARG A 132 3.31 -11.16 -2.51
C ARG A 132 3.55 -12.08 -3.69
N ILE A 133 3.76 -13.35 -3.41
CA ILE A 133 3.76 -14.40 -4.42
C ILE A 133 2.54 -15.27 -4.16
N LEU A 134 1.64 -15.32 -5.14
CA LEU A 134 0.45 -16.16 -5.13
C LEU A 134 0.63 -17.29 -6.14
N ALA A 135 0.39 -18.48 -5.69
CA ALA A 135 0.45 -19.68 -6.53
C ALA A 135 -0.92 -20.33 -6.64
N ASP A 136 -1.24 -20.85 -7.83
CA ASP A 136 -2.49 -21.58 -8.04
C ASP A 136 -2.51 -22.91 -7.27
N SER A 137 -3.69 -23.49 -7.19
CA SER A 137 -4.02 -24.67 -6.41
C SER A 137 -3.19 -25.91 -6.77
N GLY A 138 -2.79 -26.06 -8.03
CA GLY A 138 -1.91 -27.14 -8.49
C GLY A 138 -0.52 -27.04 -7.89
N ILE A 139 0.00 -25.81 -7.79
CA ILE A 139 1.31 -25.51 -7.20
C ILE A 139 1.25 -25.58 -5.68
N ALA A 140 0.22 -24.99 -5.06
CA ALA A 140 0.08 -24.93 -3.61
C ALA A 140 0.03 -26.30 -2.92
N LYS A 141 -0.35 -27.36 -3.65
CA LYS A 141 -0.33 -28.74 -3.17
C LYS A 141 1.07 -29.38 -3.14
N ARG A 142 2.02 -28.86 -3.92
CA ARG A 142 3.34 -29.42 -4.13
C ARG A 142 4.46 -28.63 -3.49
N ILE A 143 4.31 -27.30 -3.46
CA ILE A 143 5.32 -26.36 -2.98
C ILE A 143 4.74 -25.59 -1.79
N SER A 144 5.47 -25.54 -0.67
CA SER A 144 5.00 -24.86 0.53
C SER A 144 4.98 -23.35 0.36
N GLN A 145 4.03 -22.70 1.01
CA GLN A 145 3.93 -21.22 1.02
C GLN A 145 5.17 -20.54 1.59
N ASP A 146 5.90 -21.21 2.50
CA ASP A 146 7.10 -20.64 3.13
C ASP A 146 8.22 -20.38 2.10
N LEU A 147 8.35 -21.23 1.08
CA LEU A 147 9.34 -21.00 0.01
C LEU A 147 8.98 -19.76 -0.82
N TRP A 148 7.71 -19.55 -1.10
CA TRP A 148 7.24 -18.36 -1.80
C TRP A 148 7.45 -17.10 -0.97
N ASN A 149 7.20 -17.16 0.34
CA ASN A 149 7.45 -16.06 1.25
C ASN A 149 8.94 -15.69 1.29
N LEU A 150 9.83 -16.68 1.26
CA LEU A 150 11.27 -16.48 1.26
C LEU A 150 11.74 -15.74 -0.01
N ILE A 151 11.24 -16.15 -1.19
CA ILE A 151 11.53 -15.45 -2.46
C ILE A 151 10.97 -14.04 -2.44
N ALA A 152 9.76 -13.85 -1.87
CA ALA A 152 9.15 -12.53 -1.75
C ALA A 152 9.95 -11.59 -0.84
N ASP A 153 10.46 -12.10 0.28
CA ASP A 153 11.27 -11.32 1.22
C ASP A 153 12.63 -10.93 0.61
N GLU A 154 13.27 -11.85 -0.13
CA GLU A 154 14.51 -11.55 -0.86
C GLU A 154 14.28 -10.49 -1.94
N LEU A 155 13.20 -10.62 -2.72
CA LEU A 155 12.82 -9.62 -3.73
C LEU A 155 12.59 -8.25 -3.10
N ALA A 156 11.88 -8.20 -1.97
CA ALA A 156 11.64 -6.95 -1.26
C ALA A 156 12.94 -6.30 -0.76
N GLU A 157 13.88 -7.09 -0.22
CA GLU A 157 15.17 -6.59 0.25
C GLU A 157 16.07 -6.09 -0.89
N ASP A 158 16.10 -6.79 -2.02
CA ASP A 158 16.87 -6.37 -3.20
C ASP A 158 16.30 -5.07 -3.81
N ILE A 159 14.97 -4.92 -3.86
CA ILE A 159 14.32 -3.65 -4.29
C ILE A 159 14.71 -2.51 -3.35
N LYS A 160 14.67 -2.73 -2.04
CA LYS A 160 15.07 -1.74 -1.03
C LYS A 160 16.53 -1.30 -1.20
N ASN A 161 17.40 -2.20 -1.64
CA ASN A 161 18.81 -1.94 -1.94
C ASN A 161 19.03 -1.26 -3.32
N GLY A 162 17.97 -0.89 -4.03
CA GLY A 162 18.03 -0.19 -5.32
C GLY A 162 18.34 -1.09 -6.53
N LYS A 163 18.32 -2.42 -6.36
CA LYS A 163 18.60 -3.39 -7.43
C LYS A 163 17.34 -3.92 -8.11
N THR A 164 16.37 -3.06 -8.35
CA THR A 164 15.00 -3.45 -8.75
C THR A 164 14.97 -4.41 -9.95
N ALA A 165 15.64 -4.08 -11.06
CA ALA A 165 15.63 -4.95 -12.25
C ALA A 165 16.23 -6.34 -11.97
N GLN A 166 17.38 -6.37 -11.29
CA GLN A 166 18.03 -7.63 -10.94
C GLN A 166 17.21 -8.46 -9.95
N ALA A 167 16.53 -7.79 -9.03
CA ALA A 167 15.65 -8.41 -8.05
C ALA A 167 14.50 -9.18 -8.73
N PHE A 168 13.82 -8.56 -9.70
CA PHE A 168 12.79 -9.24 -10.49
C PHE A 168 13.34 -10.44 -11.27
N LEU A 169 14.49 -10.27 -11.96
CA LEU A 169 15.10 -11.37 -12.71
C LEU A 169 15.47 -12.55 -11.80
N ASN A 170 16.03 -12.28 -10.63
CA ASN A 170 16.36 -13.30 -9.64
C ASN A 170 15.11 -14.03 -9.13
N ALA A 171 14.04 -13.27 -8.80
CA ALA A 171 12.79 -13.85 -8.32
C ALA A 171 12.12 -14.73 -9.39
N ILE A 172 12.03 -14.26 -10.64
CA ILE A 172 11.50 -15.01 -11.77
C ILE A 172 12.32 -16.28 -12.01
N SER A 173 13.66 -16.18 -11.97
CA SER A 173 14.53 -17.35 -12.13
C SER A 173 14.29 -18.39 -11.05
N LYS A 174 14.24 -17.99 -9.78
CA LYS A 174 13.98 -18.90 -8.65
C LYS A 174 12.59 -19.54 -8.72
N CYS A 175 11.55 -18.75 -9.07
CA CYS A 175 10.21 -19.30 -9.30
C CYS A 175 10.21 -20.30 -10.46
N GLY A 176 10.88 -19.98 -11.57
CA GLY A 176 11.00 -20.86 -12.72
C GLY A 176 11.74 -22.15 -12.43
N ASP A 177 12.79 -22.13 -11.63
CA ASP A 177 13.54 -23.33 -11.22
C ASP A 177 12.66 -24.23 -10.34
N LEU A 178 11.93 -23.68 -9.38
CA LEU A 178 10.97 -24.44 -8.55
C LEU A 178 9.83 -25.04 -9.39
N LEU A 179 9.33 -24.29 -10.36
CA LEU A 179 8.30 -24.81 -11.29
C LEU A 179 8.85 -25.91 -12.18
N ALA A 180 10.05 -25.76 -12.73
CA ALA A 180 10.65 -26.75 -13.63
C ALA A 180 10.86 -28.13 -12.93
N GLU A 181 11.11 -28.11 -11.63
CA GLU A 181 11.25 -29.33 -10.83
C GLU A 181 9.92 -30.09 -10.67
N GLN A 182 8.82 -29.36 -10.48
CA GLN A 182 7.50 -29.96 -10.18
C GLN A 182 6.56 -30.04 -11.39
N PHE A 183 6.79 -29.19 -12.40
CA PHE A 183 6.01 -29.03 -13.62
C PHE A 183 6.94 -28.98 -14.84
N PRO A 184 7.56 -30.11 -15.25
CA PRO A 184 8.49 -30.12 -16.37
C PRO A 184 7.80 -29.76 -17.68
N ALA A 185 8.53 -29.15 -18.61
CA ALA A 185 8.01 -28.78 -19.92
C ALA A 185 7.46 -29.98 -20.68
N LYS A 186 6.36 -29.80 -21.40
CA LYS A 186 5.75 -30.77 -22.33
C LYS A 186 6.08 -30.38 -23.77
N GLU A 187 5.85 -31.30 -24.72
CA GLU A 187 6.05 -31.06 -26.15
C GLU A 187 5.16 -29.92 -26.67
N GLU A 188 3.90 -29.87 -26.20
CA GLU A 188 2.98 -28.78 -26.44
C GLU A 188 2.88 -27.93 -25.15
N ASN A 189 3.40 -26.71 -25.18
CA ASN A 189 3.35 -25.78 -24.07
C ASN A 189 2.99 -24.38 -24.61
N PRO A 190 1.69 -24.11 -24.82
CA PRO A 190 1.25 -22.79 -25.24
C PRO A 190 1.52 -21.78 -24.12
N ASN A 191 1.92 -20.56 -24.49
CA ASN A 191 2.02 -19.45 -23.55
C ASN A 191 0.61 -18.94 -23.25
N GLU A 192 0.12 -19.20 -22.05
CA GLU A 192 -1.26 -18.87 -21.64
C GLU A 192 -1.37 -17.48 -21.04
N LEU A 193 -0.28 -16.97 -20.45
CA LEU A 193 -0.25 -15.67 -19.82
C LEU A 193 0.62 -14.67 -20.63
N SER A 194 0.32 -13.39 -20.49
CA SER A 194 1.08 -12.33 -21.14
C SER A 194 2.51 -12.25 -20.59
N ASP A 195 3.49 -12.34 -21.48
CA ASP A 195 4.90 -12.09 -21.15
C ASP A 195 5.10 -10.59 -20.89
N GLY A 196 5.41 -10.22 -19.67
CA GLY A 196 5.78 -8.87 -19.34
C GLY A 196 5.37 -8.41 -17.96
N LEU A 197 5.96 -7.30 -17.57
CA LEU A 197 5.62 -6.62 -16.34
C LEU A 197 4.35 -5.78 -16.55
N VAL A 198 3.30 -6.08 -15.81
CA VAL A 198 2.08 -5.27 -15.82
C VAL A 198 2.16 -4.21 -14.74
N ILE A 199 2.00 -2.94 -15.13
CA ILE A 199 1.92 -1.82 -14.20
C ILE A 199 0.43 -1.52 -13.99
N LEU A 200 -0.06 -1.77 -12.80
CA LEU A 200 -1.43 -1.46 -12.43
C LEU A 200 -1.53 0.05 -12.20
N GLY A 201 -2.52 0.68 -12.82
CA GLY A 201 -2.83 2.09 -12.61
C GLY A 201 -3.36 2.37 -11.21
N ASP A 202 -3.64 3.65 -10.95
CA ASP A 202 -4.31 4.09 -9.74
C ASP A 202 -5.65 3.35 -9.58
N LEU A 203 -6.06 3.16 -8.32
CA LEU A 203 -7.29 2.47 -7.99
C LEU A 203 -8.47 3.25 -8.59
N GLU A 204 -9.14 2.68 -9.59
CA GLU A 204 -10.42 3.21 -10.04
C GLU A 204 -11.46 2.99 -8.94
N TRP A 205 -12.23 4.04 -8.65
CA TRP A 205 -13.35 3.98 -7.72
C TRP A 205 -14.48 3.18 -8.36
N TYR A 206 -14.73 1.98 -7.86
CA TYR A 206 -15.96 1.22 -8.13
C TYR A 206 -16.78 1.12 -6.85
#